data_83090f0c591f94be446464010f490c10
#
_entry.id   83090f0c591f94be446464010f490c10
#
_cell.length_a   1.000
_cell.length_b   1.000
_cell.length_c   1.000
_cell.angle_alpha   90.00
_cell.angle_beta   90.00
_cell.angle_gamma   90.00
#
_symmetry.space_group_name_H-M   'P 1'
#
loop_
_entity.id
_entity.type
_entity.pdbx_description
1 polymer ?
#
loop_
_entity_poly.entity_id
_entity_poly.type
_entity_poly.pdbx_seq_one_letter_code
_entity_poly.pdbx_strand_id
1 'polypeptide(L)'
;MKTKFNVEVYITEKVDLVNPFVKNRLKYALFPKDNAVTSSIIQGWQYEPYMFDFLKKNCIETYGKDIVDVGANNGNFAVEFSHLVGDAGKVHSFEPQRIIYYQLCGNVFMNGLDNVYCYNVAIGDRDGVAFIDKPDYLSLENVNFGNVSLKGEFDYNKTDIVDMKTLDEYDFNDVVFIKIDVQGYEPNVLIGAKETIKKHRPYLFVEFEEHLLIENNSSEDLLKKQIEDLGYIVKRFQEGIPYQTESGKCLDCVCIPIEKESLNHIVP
;
A
#
# COMPACT_ATOMS: atom_id res chain seq x y z
N MET A 1 18.80 -32.81 4.76
CA MET A 1 19.49 -32.15 3.64
C MET A 1 18.94 -30.73 3.58
N LYS A 2 19.72 -29.68 3.87
CA LYS A 2 19.24 -28.30 3.76
C LYS A 2 19.18 -27.94 2.30
N THR A 3 18.00 -27.81 1.73
CA THR A 3 17.81 -27.24 0.41
C THR A 3 18.28 -25.80 0.45
N LYS A 4 19.25 -25.43 -0.34
CA LYS A 4 19.63 -24.05 -0.58
C LYS A 4 18.46 -23.37 -1.28
N PHE A 5 17.95 -22.30 -0.71
CA PHE A 5 17.02 -21.40 -1.39
C PHE A 5 17.76 -20.74 -2.56
N ASN A 6 17.43 -21.14 -3.77
CA ASN A 6 17.79 -20.38 -4.97
C ASN A 6 16.63 -19.43 -5.27
N VAL A 7 16.54 -18.33 -4.55
CA VAL A 7 15.65 -17.23 -4.92
C VAL A 7 16.37 -16.40 -5.99
N GLU A 8 15.83 -16.36 -7.18
CA GLU A 8 16.26 -15.37 -8.17
C GLU A 8 15.70 -14.01 -7.78
N VAL A 9 16.59 -13.05 -7.52
CA VAL A 9 16.22 -11.65 -7.26
C VAL A 9 16.71 -10.81 -8.43
N TYR A 10 15.81 -10.08 -9.06
CA TYR A 10 16.15 -9.14 -10.10
C TYR A 10 16.53 -7.80 -9.46
N ILE A 11 17.74 -7.33 -9.68
CA ILE A 11 18.15 -5.98 -9.27
C ILE A 11 18.13 -5.11 -10.52
N THR A 12 17.26 -4.13 -10.54
CA THR A 12 17.20 -3.16 -11.64
C THR A 12 18.41 -2.24 -11.58
N GLU A 13 19.09 -2.05 -12.70
CA GLU A 13 20.28 -1.18 -12.72
C GLU A 13 19.94 0.31 -12.66
N LYS A 14 18.75 0.73 -12.88
CA LYS A 14 18.19 2.10 -12.77
C LYS A 14 16.90 2.16 -13.56
N VAL A 15 15.79 2.23 -12.90
CA VAL A 15 14.50 2.46 -13.56
C VAL A 15 14.28 3.97 -13.63
N ASP A 16 14.29 4.51 -14.84
CA ASP A 16 13.80 5.88 -15.07
C ASP A 16 12.26 5.81 -15.07
N LEU A 17 11.66 5.83 -13.89
CA LEU A 17 10.22 5.97 -13.81
C LEU A 17 9.84 7.35 -14.39
N VAL A 18 8.81 7.37 -15.21
CA VAL A 18 8.22 8.60 -15.73
C VAL A 18 7.41 9.29 -14.62
N ASN A 19 8.03 9.42 -13.45
CA ASN A 19 7.45 10.13 -12.34
C ASN A 19 7.99 11.56 -12.31
N PRO A 20 7.16 12.58 -12.53
CA PRO A 20 7.60 13.98 -12.53
C PRO A 20 8.11 14.46 -11.16
N PHE A 21 7.87 13.72 -10.10
CA PHE A 21 8.32 14.01 -8.74
C PHE A 21 9.69 13.41 -8.43
N VAL A 22 10.10 12.36 -9.14
CA VAL A 22 11.36 11.64 -8.90
C VAL A 22 12.35 11.95 -10.01
N LYS A 23 13.36 12.75 -9.70
CA LYS A 23 14.44 13.11 -10.65
C LYS A 23 15.58 12.08 -10.70
N ASN A 24 15.58 11.13 -9.78
CA ASN A 24 16.66 10.15 -9.62
C ASN A 24 16.24 8.79 -10.15
N ARG A 25 17.22 8.04 -10.62
CA ARG A 25 17.03 6.65 -11.05
C ARG A 25 16.86 5.76 -9.82
N LEU A 26 15.69 5.17 -9.67
CA LEU A 26 15.36 4.27 -8.58
C LEU A 26 15.93 2.87 -8.83
N LYS A 27 16.23 2.15 -7.75
CA LYS A 27 16.70 0.77 -7.76
C LYS A 27 15.72 -0.12 -7.02
N TYR A 28 15.43 -1.27 -7.59
CA TYR A 28 14.56 -2.26 -6.97
C TYR A 28 15.16 -3.65 -7.02
N ALA A 29 15.08 -4.37 -5.91
CA ALA A 29 15.22 -5.81 -5.85
C ALA A 29 13.82 -6.42 -6.00
N LEU A 30 13.59 -7.18 -7.04
CA LEU A 30 12.28 -7.68 -7.43
C LEU A 30 12.28 -9.20 -7.54
N PHE A 31 11.18 -9.84 -7.16
CA PHE A 31 10.92 -11.23 -7.49
C PHE A 31 10.48 -11.32 -8.95
N PRO A 32 11.22 -12.02 -9.84
CA PRO A 32 10.93 -12.00 -11.28
C PRO A 32 9.60 -12.63 -11.66
N LYS A 33 8.99 -13.38 -10.76
CA LYS A 33 7.71 -14.09 -10.96
C LYS A 33 6.50 -13.38 -10.37
N ASP A 34 6.72 -12.23 -9.74
CA ASP A 34 5.63 -11.37 -9.29
C ASP A 34 5.03 -10.60 -10.48
N ASN A 35 3.75 -10.85 -10.78
CA ASN A 35 3.14 -10.40 -12.03
C ASN A 35 2.65 -8.96 -12.02
N ALA A 36 2.32 -8.41 -10.84
CA ALA A 36 1.66 -7.11 -10.77
C ALA A 36 2.68 -5.96 -10.77
N VAL A 37 3.22 -5.64 -9.62
CA VAL A 37 4.12 -4.50 -9.42
C VAL A 37 5.45 -4.69 -10.18
N THR A 38 6.03 -5.89 -10.10
CA THR A 38 7.32 -6.20 -10.74
C THR A 38 7.30 -5.98 -12.24
N SER A 39 6.25 -6.42 -12.93
CA SER A 39 6.17 -6.28 -14.39
C SER A 39 6.10 -4.81 -14.83
N SER A 40 5.41 -3.97 -14.09
CA SER A 40 5.34 -2.52 -14.36
C SER A 40 6.70 -1.85 -14.17
N ILE A 41 7.38 -2.15 -13.05
CA ILE A 41 8.69 -1.56 -12.74
C ILE A 41 9.74 -1.98 -13.77
N ILE A 42 9.80 -3.27 -14.17
CA ILE A 42 10.75 -3.75 -15.18
C ILE A 42 10.55 -3.07 -16.54
N GLN A 43 9.30 -2.75 -16.89
CA GLN A 43 8.96 -2.01 -18.11
C GLN A 43 9.22 -0.50 -18.00
N GLY A 44 9.65 -0.01 -16.84
CA GLY A 44 9.87 1.41 -16.59
C GLY A 44 8.60 2.21 -16.38
N TRP A 45 7.50 1.54 -16.06
CA TRP A 45 6.22 2.19 -15.80
C TRP A 45 6.01 2.38 -14.31
N GLN A 46 5.43 3.51 -13.94
CA GLN A 46 4.94 3.75 -12.60
C GLN A 46 3.71 2.86 -12.35
N TYR A 47 3.70 2.15 -11.23
CA TYR A 47 2.53 1.41 -10.80
C TYR A 47 1.49 2.39 -10.23
N GLU A 48 0.23 2.24 -10.62
CA GLU A 48 -0.88 3.12 -10.20
C GLU A 48 -0.59 4.63 -10.28
N PRO A 49 -0.22 5.16 -11.45
CA PRO A 49 0.19 6.55 -11.61
C PRO A 49 -0.93 7.55 -11.29
N TYR A 50 -2.20 7.14 -11.39
CA TYR A 50 -3.36 7.98 -11.12
C TYR A 50 -3.44 8.47 -9.67
N MET A 51 -2.89 7.72 -8.70
CA MET A 51 -2.77 8.16 -7.31
C MET A 51 -1.85 9.39 -7.20
N PHE A 52 -0.69 9.35 -7.84
CA PHE A 52 0.25 10.47 -7.86
C PHE A 52 -0.31 11.66 -8.66
N ASP A 53 -1.01 11.38 -9.75
CA ASP A 53 -1.71 12.39 -10.54
C ASP A 53 -2.78 13.10 -9.72
N PHE A 54 -3.52 12.36 -8.88
CA PHE A 54 -4.47 12.95 -7.94
C PHE A 54 -3.79 13.92 -6.98
N LEU A 55 -2.71 13.49 -6.32
CA LEU A 55 -1.96 14.33 -5.39
C LEU A 55 -1.48 15.63 -6.07
N LYS A 56 -0.94 15.52 -7.29
CA LYS A 56 -0.42 16.64 -8.07
C LYS A 56 -1.53 17.59 -8.54
N LYS A 57 -2.59 17.06 -9.17
CA LYS A 57 -3.68 17.86 -9.74
C LYS A 57 -4.44 18.63 -8.69
N ASN A 58 -4.54 18.09 -7.49
CA ASN A 58 -5.21 18.74 -6.36
C ASN A 58 -4.25 19.58 -5.49
N CYS A 59 -3.01 19.78 -5.94
CA CYS A 59 -1.99 20.59 -5.24
C CYS A 59 -1.84 20.20 -3.76
N ILE A 60 -1.91 18.89 -3.47
CA ILE A 60 -1.81 18.39 -2.10
C ILE A 60 -0.37 18.58 -1.62
N GLU A 61 -0.19 19.41 -0.59
CA GLU A 61 1.12 19.67 0.02
C GLU A 61 1.58 18.43 0.78
N THR A 62 2.65 17.79 0.31
CA THR A 62 3.22 16.58 0.93
C THR A 62 4.57 16.83 1.59
N TYR A 63 5.29 17.89 1.19
CA TYR A 63 6.62 18.18 1.71
C TYR A 63 6.60 18.46 3.21
N GLY A 64 7.46 17.77 3.97
CA GLY A 64 7.53 17.91 5.42
C GLY A 64 6.37 17.24 6.18
N LYS A 65 5.49 16.50 5.48
CA LYS A 65 4.34 15.80 6.05
C LYS A 65 4.64 14.30 6.18
N ASP A 66 3.81 13.61 6.95
CA ASP A 66 3.88 12.16 7.02
C ASP A 66 2.90 11.53 6.01
N ILE A 67 3.37 10.47 5.35
CA ILE A 67 2.55 9.58 4.53
C ILE A 67 2.57 8.18 5.15
N VAL A 68 1.41 7.54 5.21
CA VAL A 68 1.25 6.18 5.73
C VAL A 68 0.87 5.25 4.59
N ASP A 69 1.59 4.12 4.47
CA ASP A 69 1.42 3.10 3.43
C ASP A 69 1.13 1.76 4.12
N VAL A 70 -0.16 1.38 4.17
CA VAL A 70 -0.62 0.13 4.78
C VAL A 70 -0.83 -0.91 3.67
N GLY A 71 -0.07 -2.01 3.74
CA GLY A 71 0.11 -2.96 2.66
C GLY A 71 1.19 -2.47 1.69
N ALA A 72 2.37 -2.16 2.24
CA ALA A 72 3.46 -1.53 1.49
C ALA A 72 4.11 -2.45 0.43
N ASN A 73 3.83 -3.74 0.49
CA ASN A 73 4.36 -4.73 -0.45
C ASN A 73 5.89 -4.59 -0.57
N ASN A 74 6.43 -4.66 -1.77
CA ASN A 74 7.87 -4.53 -2.05
C ASN A 74 8.43 -3.11 -1.88
N GLY A 75 7.60 -2.14 -1.47
CA GLY A 75 8.01 -0.78 -1.19
C GLY A 75 8.08 0.14 -2.42
N ASN A 76 7.45 -0.22 -3.54
CA ASN A 76 7.41 0.67 -4.70
C ASN A 76 6.82 2.04 -4.36
N PHE A 77 5.70 2.09 -3.63
CA PHE A 77 5.10 3.34 -3.17
C PHE A 77 5.95 4.02 -2.09
N ALA A 78 6.47 3.26 -1.13
CA ALA A 78 7.31 3.78 -0.07
C ALA A 78 8.51 4.57 -0.61
N VAL A 79 9.18 4.02 -1.64
CA VAL A 79 10.31 4.68 -2.32
C VAL A 79 9.87 5.97 -3.01
N GLU A 80 8.73 5.97 -3.70
CA GLU A 80 8.23 7.17 -4.37
C GLU A 80 7.69 8.22 -3.39
N PHE A 81 6.97 7.81 -2.34
CA PHE A 81 6.47 8.71 -1.29
C PHE A 81 7.59 9.42 -0.54
N SER A 82 8.74 8.75 -0.35
CA SER A 82 9.88 9.37 0.31
C SER A 82 10.34 10.66 -0.39
N HIS A 83 10.28 10.67 -1.71
CA HIS A 83 10.61 11.85 -2.52
C HIS A 83 9.53 12.94 -2.47
N LEU A 84 8.26 12.56 -2.26
CA LEU A 84 7.17 13.53 -2.10
C LEU A 84 7.23 14.25 -0.77
N VAL A 85 7.52 13.52 0.32
CA VAL A 85 7.60 14.11 1.66
C VAL A 85 8.93 14.86 1.89
N GLY A 86 9.97 14.54 1.12
CA GLY A 86 11.29 15.16 1.22
C GLY A 86 11.99 14.89 2.56
N ASP A 87 13.10 15.57 2.80
CA ASP A 87 13.96 15.31 3.97
C ASP A 87 13.30 15.68 5.32
N ALA A 88 12.25 16.49 5.30
CA ALA A 88 11.54 16.95 6.50
C ALA A 88 10.31 16.11 6.87
N GLY A 89 9.82 15.29 5.97
CA GLY A 89 8.67 14.40 6.17
C GLY A 89 9.08 12.95 6.34
N LYS A 90 8.11 12.09 6.67
CA LYS A 90 8.34 10.66 6.89
C LYS A 90 7.35 9.81 6.11
N VAL A 91 7.79 8.62 5.71
CA VAL A 91 6.92 7.56 5.18
C VAL A 91 6.91 6.42 6.18
N HIS A 92 5.71 6.00 6.59
CA HIS A 92 5.50 4.87 7.48
C HIS A 92 4.88 3.72 6.70
N SER A 93 5.67 2.66 6.44
CA SER A 93 5.31 1.56 5.56
C SER A 93 5.13 0.26 6.34
N PHE A 94 3.93 -0.31 6.27
CA PHE A 94 3.53 -1.50 7.02
C PHE A 94 3.33 -2.68 6.06
N GLU A 95 4.11 -3.75 6.27
CA GLU A 95 4.04 -4.95 5.45
C GLU A 95 4.12 -6.20 6.33
N PRO A 96 3.04 -7.00 6.44
CA PRO A 96 3.00 -8.15 7.32
C PRO A 96 3.78 -9.35 6.78
N GLN A 97 3.85 -9.56 5.47
CA GLN A 97 4.56 -10.69 4.88
C GLN A 97 6.07 -10.57 5.08
N ARG A 98 6.65 -11.36 5.97
CA ARG A 98 8.05 -11.28 6.37
C ARG A 98 9.06 -11.24 5.20
N ILE A 99 8.85 -12.02 4.16
CA ILE A 99 9.78 -12.06 3.00
C ILE A 99 9.61 -10.81 2.13
N ILE A 100 8.39 -10.34 1.94
CA ILE A 100 8.10 -9.10 1.20
C ILE A 100 8.58 -7.88 2.00
N TYR A 101 8.42 -7.89 3.33
CA TYR A 101 9.02 -6.89 4.21
C TYR A 101 10.55 -6.80 4.06
N TYR A 102 11.26 -7.94 3.91
CA TYR A 102 12.69 -7.90 3.63
C TYR A 102 13.00 -7.25 2.28
N GLN A 103 12.15 -7.46 1.29
CA GLN A 103 12.25 -6.80 -0.01
C GLN A 103 12.00 -5.30 0.09
N LEU A 104 10.94 -4.88 0.81
CA LEU A 104 10.66 -3.46 1.14
C LEU A 104 11.91 -2.79 1.77
N CYS A 105 12.43 -3.37 2.86
CA CYS A 105 13.63 -2.84 3.53
C CYS A 105 14.84 -2.76 2.58
N GLY A 106 15.03 -3.79 1.74
CA GLY A 106 16.09 -3.82 0.74
C GLY A 106 15.96 -2.68 -0.29
N ASN A 107 14.74 -2.43 -0.77
CA ASN A 107 14.46 -1.37 -1.74
C ASN A 107 14.67 0.02 -1.12
N VAL A 108 14.24 0.24 0.11
CA VAL A 108 14.50 1.47 0.87
C VAL A 108 16.00 1.68 1.03
N PHE A 109 16.74 0.67 1.48
CA PHE A 109 18.19 0.74 1.70
C PHE A 109 18.98 1.02 0.40
N MET A 110 18.64 0.35 -0.71
CA MET A 110 19.33 0.53 -1.98
C MET A 110 19.16 1.92 -2.57
N ASN A 111 18.09 2.63 -2.21
CA ASN A 111 17.85 4.00 -2.63
C ASN A 111 18.37 5.04 -1.62
N GLY A 112 18.95 4.61 -0.49
CA GLY A 112 19.51 5.48 0.52
C GLY A 112 18.50 6.38 1.24
N LEU A 113 17.28 5.85 1.46
CA LEU A 113 16.17 6.61 2.03
C LEU A 113 16.15 6.46 3.55
N ASP A 114 16.47 7.51 4.28
CA ASP A 114 16.49 7.55 5.74
C ASP A 114 15.19 8.09 6.35
N ASN A 115 14.30 8.59 5.51
CA ASN A 115 12.97 9.10 5.88
C ASN A 115 11.85 8.07 5.75
N VAL A 116 12.16 6.80 5.39
CA VAL A 116 11.20 5.70 5.29
C VAL A 116 11.36 4.74 6.46
N TYR A 117 10.29 4.56 7.22
CA TYR A 117 10.20 3.66 8.37
C TYR A 117 9.39 2.42 7.98
N CYS A 118 10.04 1.26 7.97
CA CYS A 118 9.43 -0.01 7.60
C CYS A 118 9.05 -0.82 8.84
N TYR A 119 7.82 -1.37 8.87
CA TYR A 119 7.29 -2.14 9.99
C TYR A 119 6.81 -3.50 9.50
N ASN A 120 7.32 -4.60 10.10
CA ASN A 120 6.82 -5.94 9.81
C ASN A 120 5.66 -6.27 10.75
N VAL A 121 4.52 -5.69 10.48
CA VAL A 121 3.32 -5.77 11.31
C VAL A 121 2.08 -5.70 10.41
N ALA A 122 1.02 -6.40 10.77
CA ALA A 122 -0.31 -6.21 10.19
C ALA A 122 -1.01 -5.06 10.89
N ILE A 123 -1.63 -4.17 10.14
CA ILE A 123 -2.52 -3.15 10.73
C ILE A 123 -3.95 -3.68 10.72
N GLY A 124 -4.62 -3.57 11.87
CA GLY A 124 -5.97 -4.07 12.06
C GLY A 124 -6.74 -3.31 13.14
N ASP A 125 -7.82 -3.91 13.61
CA ASP A 125 -8.76 -3.31 14.56
C ASP A 125 -8.33 -3.39 16.02
N ARG A 126 -7.27 -4.15 16.34
CA ARG A 126 -6.79 -4.40 17.70
C ARG A 126 -5.35 -4.90 17.73
N ASP A 127 -4.77 -4.86 18.91
CA ASP A 127 -3.51 -5.55 19.21
C ASP A 127 -3.70 -7.07 19.26
N GLY A 128 -2.69 -7.78 18.81
CA GLY A 128 -2.68 -9.22 18.85
C GLY A 128 -1.73 -9.85 17.84
N VAL A 129 -2.13 -11.00 17.34
CA VAL A 129 -1.43 -11.69 16.26
C VAL A 129 -2.41 -11.99 15.12
N ALA A 130 -1.89 -11.96 13.92
CA ALA A 130 -2.59 -12.40 12.73
C ALA A 130 -1.88 -13.59 12.09
N PHE A 131 -2.60 -14.34 11.28
CA PHE A 131 -2.07 -15.45 10.49
C PHE A 131 -2.09 -15.05 9.02
N ILE A 132 -1.00 -15.31 8.33
CA ILE A 132 -0.85 -14.95 6.92
C ILE A 132 -0.36 -16.17 6.15
N ASP A 133 -0.97 -16.45 4.99
CA ASP A 133 -0.52 -17.56 4.16
C ASP A 133 0.91 -17.33 3.69
N LYS A 134 1.68 -18.44 3.64
CA LYS A 134 3.03 -18.45 3.08
C LYS A 134 2.96 -18.69 1.58
N PRO A 135 3.16 -17.68 0.75
CA PRO A 135 3.30 -17.92 -0.69
C PRO A 135 4.49 -18.81 -0.99
N ASP A 136 4.39 -19.59 -2.05
CA ASP A 136 5.56 -20.30 -2.58
C ASP A 136 6.44 -19.35 -3.39
N TYR A 137 7.32 -18.64 -2.71
CA TYR A 137 8.30 -17.72 -3.33
C TYR A 137 9.26 -18.42 -4.30
N LEU A 138 9.28 -19.77 -4.33
CA LEU A 138 10.10 -20.58 -5.25
C LEU A 138 9.29 -21.10 -6.43
N SER A 139 8.00 -20.78 -6.50
CA SER A 139 7.14 -21.19 -7.61
C SER A 139 7.76 -20.80 -8.95
N LEU A 140 7.69 -21.73 -9.90
CA LEU A 140 8.06 -21.47 -11.30
C LEU A 140 6.93 -20.79 -12.07
N GLU A 141 5.74 -20.74 -11.49
CA GLU A 141 4.58 -20.06 -12.04
C GLU A 141 4.62 -18.58 -11.68
N ASN A 142 3.94 -17.78 -12.48
CA ASN A 142 3.75 -16.38 -12.16
C ASN A 142 2.75 -16.29 -10.99
N VAL A 143 3.14 -15.58 -9.93
CA VAL A 143 2.37 -15.42 -8.69
C VAL A 143 2.24 -13.93 -8.39
N ASN A 144 1.08 -13.52 -7.92
CA ASN A 144 0.93 -12.21 -7.27
C ASN A 144 1.23 -12.36 -5.79
N PHE A 145 2.44 -12.00 -5.36
CA PHE A 145 2.82 -12.07 -3.94
C PHE A 145 2.13 -11.03 -3.08
N GLY A 146 1.58 -9.97 -3.69
CA GLY A 146 0.77 -8.97 -3.00
C GLY A 146 -0.62 -9.46 -2.61
N ASN A 147 -1.17 -10.45 -3.33
CA ASN A 147 -2.52 -10.96 -3.10
C ASN A 147 -2.55 -12.03 -1.99
N VAL A 148 -2.27 -11.61 -0.75
CA VAL A 148 -2.28 -12.49 0.42
C VAL A 148 -3.05 -11.82 1.56
N SER A 149 -4.21 -12.39 1.90
CA SER A 149 -5.08 -11.91 2.97
C SER A 149 -4.68 -12.47 4.34
N LEU A 150 -5.10 -11.79 5.40
CA LEU A 150 -5.04 -12.33 6.77
C LEU A 150 -6.04 -13.48 6.92
N LYS A 151 -5.66 -14.50 7.68
CA LYS A 151 -6.48 -15.70 7.93
C LYS A 151 -6.94 -15.77 9.37
N GLY A 152 -8.14 -16.35 9.57
CA GLY A 152 -8.66 -16.64 10.90
C GLY A 152 -8.12 -17.95 11.51
N GLU A 153 -7.52 -18.83 10.69
CA GLU A 153 -7.05 -20.15 11.12
C GLU A 153 -5.55 -20.32 10.88
N PHE A 154 -4.90 -21.00 11.84
CA PHE A 154 -3.48 -21.28 11.80
C PHE A 154 -3.19 -22.69 11.29
N ASP A 155 -2.41 -22.79 10.22
CA ASP A 155 -1.76 -24.04 9.76
C ASP A 155 -0.23 -23.85 9.81
N TYR A 156 0.43 -24.56 10.73
CA TYR A 156 1.89 -24.46 10.96
C TYR A 156 2.74 -24.56 9.68
N ASN A 157 2.29 -25.35 8.71
CA ASN A 157 3.03 -25.57 7.47
C ASN A 157 2.76 -24.50 6.38
N LYS A 158 1.63 -23.80 6.50
CA LYS A 158 1.13 -22.91 5.44
C LYS A 158 0.99 -21.46 5.85
N THR A 159 1.08 -21.16 7.16
CA THR A 159 0.92 -19.79 7.64
C THR A 159 2.14 -19.30 8.40
N ASP A 160 2.41 -18.01 8.32
CA ASP A 160 3.28 -17.27 9.23
C ASP A 160 2.42 -16.57 10.29
N ILE A 161 2.99 -16.35 11.49
CA ILE A 161 2.41 -15.52 12.53
C ILE A 161 3.04 -14.15 12.40
N VAL A 162 2.22 -13.11 12.43
CA VAL A 162 2.66 -11.71 12.42
C VAL A 162 1.98 -10.95 13.55
N ASP A 163 2.69 -10.03 14.17
CA ASP A 163 2.11 -9.10 15.13
C ASP A 163 1.06 -8.22 14.43
N MET A 164 -0.07 -7.99 15.09
CA MET A 164 -1.12 -7.09 14.64
C MET A 164 -1.23 -5.91 15.61
N LYS A 165 -1.32 -4.71 15.06
CA LYS A 165 -1.39 -3.44 15.77
C LYS A 165 -2.49 -2.55 15.21
N THR A 166 -2.95 -1.61 16.00
CA THR A 166 -3.77 -0.51 15.47
C THR A 166 -2.87 0.61 14.94
N LEU A 167 -3.34 1.33 13.93
CA LEU A 167 -2.59 2.49 13.43
C LEU A 167 -2.56 3.62 14.48
N ASP A 168 -3.57 3.67 15.34
CA ASP A 168 -3.70 4.67 16.42
C ASP A 168 -2.64 4.54 17.52
N GLU A 169 -1.88 3.41 17.57
CA GLU A 169 -0.74 3.26 18.49
C GLU A 169 0.52 3.99 18.05
N TYR A 170 0.59 4.42 16.80
CA TYR A 170 1.76 5.10 16.27
C TYR A 170 1.65 6.61 16.42
N ASP A 171 2.74 7.24 16.83
CA ASP A 171 2.81 8.70 16.95
C ASP A 171 3.28 9.31 15.63
N PHE A 172 2.31 9.73 14.83
CA PHE A 172 2.54 10.45 13.58
C PHE A 172 2.54 11.97 13.81
N ASN A 173 3.31 12.69 12.99
CA ASN A 173 3.35 14.13 13.07
C ASN A 173 2.16 14.74 12.30
N ASP A 174 2.23 14.98 11.06
CA ASP A 174 1.17 15.62 10.25
C ASP A 174 0.85 14.74 9.05
N VAL A 175 -0.02 13.74 9.27
CA VAL A 175 -0.37 12.77 8.22
C VAL A 175 -1.28 13.43 7.18
N VAL A 176 -0.79 13.54 5.95
CA VAL A 176 -1.53 14.13 4.84
C VAL A 176 -2.21 13.11 3.94
N PHE A 177 -1.67 11.89 3.91
CA PHE A 177 -2.13 10.83 3.02
C PHE A 177 -1.96 9.45 3.66
N ILE A 178 -2.96 8.58 3.52
CA ILE A 178 -2.91 7.18 3.93
C ILE A 178 -3.34 6.31 2.74
N LYS A 179 -2.46 5.41 2.28
CA LYS A 179 -2.82 4.30 1.38
C LYS A 179 -3.21 3.09 2.22
N ILE A 180 -4.31 2.44 1.85
CA ILE A 180 -4.81 1.20 2.47
C ILE A 180 -5.13 0.21 1.36
N ASP A 181 -4.32 -0.82 1.24
CA ASP A 181 -4.44 -1.90 0.27
C ASP A 181 -3.96 -3.18 0.96
N VAL A 182 -4.89 -3.87 1.59
CA VAL A 182 -4.62 -4.99 2.50
C VAL A 182 -5.49 -6.21 2.20
N GLN A 183 -5.93 -6.30 0.95
CA GLN A 183 -6.56 -7.48 0.37
C GLN A 183 -7.80 -7.93 1.14
N GLY A 184 -8.73 -6.97 1.32
CA GLY A 184 -10.03 -7.19 1.94
C GLY A 184 -10.08 -6.92 3.45
N TYR A 185 -8.95 -6.53 4.08
CA TYR A 185 -8.91 -6.21 5.52
C TYR A 185 -9.05 -4.70 5.80
N GLU A 186 -9.37 -3.89 4.80
CA GLU A 186 -9.52 -2.42 4.85
C GLU A 186 -10.50 -1.95 5.94
N PRO A 187 -11.68 -2.62 6.15
CA PRO A 187 -12.60 -2.21 7.22
C PRO A 187 -11.96 -2.28 8.61
N ASN A 188 -11.11 -3.28 8.86
CA ASN A 188 -10.43 -3.47 10.14
C ASN A 188 -9.31 -2.44 10.33
N VAL A 189 -8.59 -2.09 9.26
CA VAL A 189 -7.60 -1.01 9.28
C VAL A 189 -8.27 0.32 9.64
N LEU A 190 -9.42 0.64 9.04
CA LEU A 190 -10.17 1.88 9.34
C LEU A 190 -10.64 1.94 10.79
N ILE A 191 -10.99 0.80 11.41
CA ILE A 191 -11.34 0.73 12.83
C ILE A 191 -10.13 1.12 13.69
N GLY A 192 -8.97 0.51 13.43
CA GLY A 192 -7.74 0.77 14.19
C GLY A 192 -7.00 2.06 13.81
N ALA A 193 -7.48 2.79 12.80
CA ALA A 193 -6.94 4.08 12.36
C ALA A 193 -7.85 5.27 12.72
N LYS A 194 -8.93 5.02 13.46
CA LYS A 194 -10.02 5.97 13.67
C LYS A 194 -9.58 7.30 14.26
N GLU A 195 -8.78 7.25 15.31
CA GLU A 195 -8.31 8.48 15.97
C GLU A 195 -7.25 9.21 15.15
N THR A 196 -6.37 8.47 14.47
CA THR A 196 -5.40 9.02 13.50
C THR A 196 -6.12 9.75 12.37
N ILE A 197 -7.14 9.12 11.76
CA ILE A 197 -7.95 9.72 10.69
C ILE A 197 -8.70 10.98 11.19
N LYS A 198 -9.27 10.95 12.37
CA LYS A 198 -9.95 12.11 12.96
C LYS A 198 -8.99 13.26 13.25
N LYS A 199 -7.82 12.96 13.83
CA LYS A 199 -6.81 13.94 14.23
C LYS A 199 -6.21 14.67 13.04
N HIS A 200 -5.81 13.92 12.01
CA HIS A 200 -5.02 14.45 10.91
C HIS A 200 -5.84 14.79 9.66
N ARG A 201 -7.04 14.22 9.52
CA ARG A 201 -7.90 14.41 8.34
C ARG A 201 -7.15 14.20 7.02
N PRO A 202 -6.41 13.09 6.84
CA PRO A 202 -5.65 12.83 5.64
C PRO A 202 -6.56 12.56 4.44
N TYR A 203 -6.05 12.64 3.22
CA TYR A 203 -6.66 11.96 2.10
C TYR A 203 -6.42 10.46 2.25
N LEU A 204 -7.44 9.64 1.93
CA LEU A 204 -7.29 8.19 1.93
C LEU A 204 -7.32 7.67 0.49
N PHE A 205 -6.48 6.71 0.22
CA PHE A 205 -6.50 5.92 -1.01
C PHE A 205 -6.76 4.47 -0.59
N VAL A 206 -7.91 3.90 -0.97
CA VAL A 206 -8.39 2.63 -0.43
C VAL A 206 -8.77 1.71 -1.57
N GLU A 207 -8.32 0.45 -1.52
CA GLU A 207 -8.74 -0.59 -2.43
C GLU A 207 -10.15 -1.09 -2.08
N PHE A 208 -10.99 -1.28 -3.11
CA PHE A 208 -12.37 -1.78 -3.03
C PHE A 208 -12.50 -3.02 -3.90
N GLU A 209 -12.05 -4.15 -3.41
CA GLU A 209 -12.13 -5.42 -4.11
C GLU A 209 -13.22 -6.31 -3.48
N GLU A 210 -14.41 -6.32 -4.08
CA GLU A 210 -15.63 -6.91 -3.50
C GLU A 210 -15.45 -8.36 -3.06
N HIS A 211 -14.79 -9.22 -3.87
CA HIS A 211 -14.64 -10.62 -3.50
C HIS A 211 -13.76 -10.82 -2.25
N LEU A 212 -12.70 -10.01 -2.08
CA LEU A 212 -11.84 -10.06 -0.91
C LEU A 212 -12.54 -9.50 0.34
N LEU A 213 -13.34 -8.43 0.16
CA LEU A 213 -14.18 -7.89 1.23
C LEU A 213 -15.21 -8.92 1.72
N ILE A 214 -15.85 -9.66 0.79
CA ILE A 214 -16.81 -10.71 1.15
C ILE A 214 -16.13 -11.85 1.94
N GLU A 215 -14.92 -12.26 1.56
CA GLU A 215 -14.13 -13.26 2.30
C GLU A 215 -13.83 -12.80 3.74
N ASN A 216 -13.76 -11.50 3.97
CA ASN A 216 -13.56 -10.88 5.28
C ASN A 216 -14.85 -10.36 5.94
N ASN A 217 -16.02 -10.90 5.54
CA ASN A 217 -17.35 -10.59 6.06
C ASN A 217 -17.76 -9.11 5.90
N SER A 218 -17.33 -8.46 4.82
CA SER A 218 -17.65 -7.08 4.46
C SER A 218 -18.16 -6.98 3.02
N SER A 219 -18.30 -5.78 2.50
CA SER A 219 -18.65 -5.48 1.10
C SER A 219 -18.21 -4.07 0.73
N GLU A 220 -18.18 -3.74 -0.58
CA GLU A 220 -17.91 -2.37 -1.03
C GLU A 220 -18.87 -1.35 -0.40
N ASP A 221 -20.17 -1.69 -0.28
CA ASP A 221 -21.17 -0.79 0.31
C ASP A 221 -20.91 -0.53 1.81
N LEU A 222 -20.53 -1.58 2.56
CA LEU A 222 -20.21 -1.45 3.98
C LEU A 222 -18.92 -0.64 4.19
N LEU A 223 -17.89 -0.91 3.41
CA LEU A 223 -16.63 -0.16 3.44
C LEU A 223 -16.86 1.32 3.09
N LYS A 224 -17.61 1.58 2.03
CA LYS A 224 -17.98 2.95 1.64
C LYS A 224 -18.72 3.67 2.77
N LYS A 225 -19.74 3.03 3.35
CA LYS A 225 -20.49 3.59 4.46
C LYS A 225 -19.60 3.89 5.65
N GLN A 226 -18.67 3.00 6.01
CA GLN A 226 -17.75 3.22 7.12
C GLN A 226 -16.86 4.44 6.90
N ILE A 227 -16.38 4.66 5.67
CA ILE A 227 -15.59 5.84 5.29
C ILE A 227 -16.45 7.11 5.33
N GLU A 228 -17.68 7.05 4.83
CA GLU A 228 -18.64 8.18 4.89
C GLU A 228 -18.99 8.55 6.34
N ASP A 229 -19.16 7.56 7.22
CA ASP A 229 -19.39 7.77 8.65
C ASP A 229 -18.18 8.45 9.37
N LEU A 230 -16.97 8.38 8.81
CA LEU A 230 -15.79 9.13 9.24
C LEU A 230 -15.75 10.58 8.69
N GLY A 231 -16.75 10.98 7.91
CA GLY A 231 -16.86 12.31 7.32
C GLY A 231 -16.03 12.49 6.05
N TYR A 232 -16.02 11.48 5.19
CA TYR A 232 -15.33 11.51 3.90
C TYR A 232 -16.31 11.33 2.75
N ILE A 233 -15.92 11.83 1.59
CA ILE A 233 -16.55 11.57 0.30
C ILE A 233 -15.72 10.53 -0.42
N VAL A 234 -16.35 9.42 -0.83
CA VAL A 234 -15.69 8.34 -1.56
C VAL A 234 -15.89 8.57 -3.07
N LYS A 235 -14.79 8.64 -3.80
CA LYS A 235 -14.78 8.79 -5.26
C LYS A 235 -13.91 7.70 -5.89
N ARG A 236 -14.50 6.89 -6.77
CA ARG A 236 -13.77 5.86 -7.52
C ARG A 236 -13.06 6.50 -8.70
N PHE A 237 -11.86 6.04 -9.01
CA PHE A 237 -11.19 6.43 -10.26
C PHE A 237 -11.96 5.92 -11.47
N GLN A 238 -12.05 6.74 -12.53
CA GLN A 238 -12.90 6.46 -13.69
C GLN A 238 -12.34 5.36 -14.58
N GLU A 239 -13.24 4.71 -15.34
CA GLU A 239 -12.88 3.79 -16.42
C GLU A 239 -12.00 4.48 -17.47
N GLY A 240 -11.03 3.74 -18.02
CA GLY A 240 -10.08 4.28 -19.01
C GLY A 240 -8.67 4.48 -18.49
N ILE A 241 -8.42 4.21 -17.22
CA ILE A 241 -7.09 4.18 -16.64
C ILE A 241 -6.38 2.87 -17.04
N PRO A 242 -5.08 2.88 -17.40
CA PRO A 242 -4.37 1.71 -17.98
C PRO A 242 -4.29 0.46 -17.10
N TYR A 243 -4.67 0.53 -15.83
CA TYR A 243 -4.57 -0.55 -14.85
C TYR A 243 -5.94 -1.00 -14.35
N GLN A 244 -6.86 -1.26 -15.27
CA GLN A 244 -8.16 -1.80 -14.94
C GLN A 244 -8.07 -3.32 -14.76
N THR A 245 -8.95 -3.84 -13.90
CA THR A 245 -9.21 -5.29 -13.80
C THR A 245 -9.73 -5.84 -15.14
N GLU A 246 -9.79 -7.17 -15.28
CA GLU A 246 -10.44 -7.83 -16.43
C GLU A 246 -11.88 -7.35 -16.65
N SER A 247 -12.56 -6.88 -15.60
CA SER A 247 -13.89 -6.28 -15.66
C SER A 247 -13.93 -4.83 -16.15
N GLY A 248 -12.77 -4.17 -16.31
CA GLY A 248 -12.68 -2.77 -16.70
C GLY A 248 -12.95 -1.78 -15.55
N LYS A 249 -13.17 -2.26 -14.31
CA LYS A 249 -13.46 -1.43 -13.13
C LYS A 249 -12.16 -1.15 -12.38
N CYS A 250 -11.86 0.12 -12.11
CA CYS A 250 -10.79 0.47 -11.16
C CYS A 250 -11.22 0.10 -9.74
N LEU A 251 -10.38 -0.64 -9.02
CA LEU A 251 -10.67 -1.08 -7.65
C LEU A 251 -10.47 0.04 -6.64
N ASP A 252 -9.61 1.01 -6.96
CA ASP A 252 -9.20 2.03 -6.02
C ASP A 252 -10.17 3.20 -5.94
N CYS A 253 -10.33 3.70 -4.73
CA CYS A 253 -11.07 4.91 -4.42
C CYS A 253 -10.18 5.92 -3.72
N VAL A 254 -10.35 7.20 -4.05
CA VAL A 254 -9.86 8.29 -3.24
C VAL A 254 -10.98 8.75 -2.30
N CYS A 255 -10.64 8.92 -1.03
CA CYS A 255 -11.57 9.39 -0.02
C CYS A 255 -11.10 10.77 0.47
N ILE A 256 -11.96 11.75 0.28
CA ILE A 256 -11.66 13.18 0.50
C ILE A 256 -12.39 13.64 1.75
N PRO A 257 -11.72 14.23 2.75
CA PRO A 257 -12.40 14.85 3.88
C PRO A 257 -13.45 15.87 3.40
N ILE A 258 -14.68 15.84 3.94
CA ILE A 258 -15.78 16.68 3.46
C ILE A 258 -15.40 18.16 3.46
N GLU A 259 -14.65 18.62 4.47
CA GLU A 259 -14.18 20.01 4.58
C GLU A 259 -13.13 20.40 3.51
N LYS A 260 -12.52 19.42 2.83
CA LYS A 260 -11.54 19.64 1.76
C LYS A 260 -12.14 19.51 0.36
N GLU A 261 -13.41 19.18 0.21
CA GLU A 261 -14.03 18.93 -1.11
C GLU A 261 -13.95 20.14 -2.03
N SER A 262 -14.22 21.34 -1.50
CA SER A 262 -14.18 22.58 -2.28
C SER A 262 -12.80 22.97 -2.80
N LEU A 263 -11.74 22.35 -2.27
CA LEU A 263 -10.35 22.57 -2.68
C LEU A 263 -9.94 21.65 -3.82
N ASN A 264 -10.71 20.59 -4.09
CA ASN A 264 -10.39 19.56 -5.06
C ASN A 264 -11.12 19.80 -6.37
N HIS A 265 -10.41 20.28 -7.39
CA HIS A 265 -10.99 20.63 -8.69
C HIS A 265 -11.14 19.45 -9.65
N ILE A 266 -10.54 18.28 -9.35
CA ILE A 266 -10.49 17.17 -10.30
C ILE A 266 -10.47 15.84 -9.52
N VAL A 267 -11.57 15.10 -9.59
CA VAL A 267 -11.52 13.63 -9.54
C VAL A 267 -11.61 13.19 -10.99
N PRO A 268 -10.67 12.43 -11.47
CA PRO A 268 -10.68 11.95 -12.85
C PRO A 268 -11.91 11.09 -13.11
#